data_9a6507839dacb9e3c03def447a9e163c
#
_entry.id   9a6507839dacb9e3c03def447a9e163c
#
_cell.length_a   1.000
_cell.length_b   1.000
_cell.length_c   1.000
_cell.angle_alpha   90.00
_cell.angle_beta   90.00
_cell.angle_gamma   90.00
#
_symmetry.space_group_name_H-M   'P 1'
#
loop_
_entity.id
_entity.type
_entity.pdbx_description
1 polymer ?
#
loop_
_entity_poly.entity_id
_entity_poly.type
_entity_poly.pdbx_seq_one_letter_code
_entity_poly.pdbx_strand_id
1 'polypeptide(L)'
;MGEPSVRSEKLLLLAVAVAVLMDGMDGSIVNVALPSIAISLGTDTASASWVTVVYFMMLAGLILFFGRIADRGAVRKVFVSGFAIFTLASLFCGISDSLNMLLVSRAVQGVGGAMMAAGAPMLCVKYVSRSKLGLALSVATLGSAMGYAVGPALGGILTDMLSWHWIFLINIPICALAIPLAMYVIPKDGPVEKRSLDFPGTAFLFGAIITGIYALEISGSPGSGDFFFIALVACLILLVLFIIRELKFHRPLIDVRIFKSRTFDFMFLAFMLYNLAYMGIFYLLPFYMDLSLGFSSSKTGLYLLIPSAITAIICLPLGRWSDRKGRRWFAVAACLCLVAFNVLLWLMNVTHDLWTLIPIVVLMGVSWGLAGGPMGGRVVEHAPKGNDGMGSSVMSMSIYLGGGLGTALFAAFFSITSGAPGKSFSLLSIPEFTSGFSAALLLAIVISMITVLMSFAVKDSDTVPLEADTSETDDRKRTV
;
A
#
# COMPACT_ATOMS: atom_id res chain seq x y z
N MET A 1 -9.02 -38.00 0.47
CA MET A 1 -7.63 -37.67 0.15
C MET A 1 -7.19 -36.60 1.16
N GLY A 2 -6.21 -36.94 2.05
CA GLY A 2 -5.73 -35.97 3.05
C GLY A 2 -5.20 -34.74 2.39
N GLU A 3 -5.53 -33.57 2.95
CA GLU A 3 -4.97 -32.29 2.49
C GLU A 3 -3.43 -32.36 2.50
N PRO A 4 -2.74 -31.87 1.48
CA PRO A 4 -1.29 -31.91 1.44
C PRO A 4 -0.74 -31.07 2.61
N SER A 5 -0.15 -31.75 3.61
CA SER A 5 0.45 -31.08 4.76
C SER A 5 1.72 -30.34 4.34
N VAL A 6 1.89 -29.10 4.82
CA VAL A 6 3.17 -28.40 4.69
C VAL A 6 4.26 -29.11 5.50
N ARG A 7 5.48 -29.10 4.99
CA ARG A 7 6.63 -29.69 5.69
C ARG A 7 6.89 -29.04 7.05
N SER A 8 6.58 -27.76 7.19
CA SER A 8 6.66 -27.03 8.46
C SER A 8 5.84 -25.74 8.38
N GLU A 9 4.85 -25.59 9.28
CA GLU A 9 4.09 -24.33 9.41
C GLU A 9 5.02 -23.14 9.70
N LYS A 10 6.07 -23.33 10.52
CA LYS A 10 7.02 -22.25 10.87
C LYS A 10 7.79 -21.74 9.64
N LEU A 11 8.25 -22.64 8.78
CA LEU A 11 8.96 -22.27 7.56
C LEU A 11 8.03 -21.65 6.52
N LEU A 12 6.76 -22.07 6.47
CA LEU A 12 5.75 -21.43 5.65
C LEU A 12 5.53 -19.97 6.09
N LEU A 13 5.35 -19.77 7.39
CA LEU A 13 5.19 -18.42 7.96
C LEU A 13 6.42 -17.54 7.72
N LEU A 14 7.62 -18.12 7.75
CA LEU A 14 8.85 -17.40 7.37
C LEU A 14 8.83 -16.97 5.90
N ALA A 15 8.44 -17.86 4.98
CA ALA A 15 8.35 -17.53 3.55
C ALA A 15 7.30 -16.42 3.30
N VAL A 16 6.15 -16.49 3.97
CA VAL A 16 5.11 -15.44 3.92
C VAL A 16 5.63 -14.12 4.51
N ALA A 17 6.27 -14.17 5.68
CA ALA A 17 6.82 -12.97 6.34
C ALA A 17 7.86 -12.28 5.45
N VAL A 18 8.76 -13.03 4.80
CA VAL A 18 9.74 -12.47 3.86
C VAL A 18 9.06 -11.80 2.67
N ALA A 19 8.02 -12.42 2.09
CA ALA A 19 7.28 -11.85 0.97
C ALA A 19 6.66 -10.49 1.31
N VAL A 20 5.93 -10.42 2.43
CA VAL A 20 5.24 -9.17 2.84
C VAL A 20 6.21 -8.13 3.39
N LEU A 21 7.35 -8.55 3.98
CA LEU A 21 8.43 -7.66 4.37
C LEU A 21 9.06 -7.01 3.13
N MET A 22 9.31 -7.77 2.08
CA MET A 22 9.85 -7.25 0.82
C MET A 22 8.89 -6.29 0.14
N ASP A 23 7.59 -6.60 0.10
CA ASP A 23 6.56 -5.70 -0.43
C ASP A 23 6.52 -4.37 0.34
N GLY A 24 6.50 -4.42 1.67
CA GLY A 24 6.55 -3.23 2.53
C GLY A 24 7.85 -2.44 2.38
N MET A 25 8.99 -3.13 2.29
CA MET A 25 10.30 -2.51 2.11
C MET A 25 10.38 -1.82 0.74
N ASP A 26 9.98 -2.50 -0.34
CA ASP A 26 10.01 -1.93 -1.69
C ASP A 26 9.07 -0.73 -1.85
N GLY A 27 7.91 -0.76 -1.20
CA GLY A 27 6.96 0.35 -1.17
C GLY A 27 7.47 1.61 -0.42
N SER A 28 8.47 1.47 0.44
CA SER A 28 8.97 2.57 1.27
C SER A 28 10.41 3.00 0.95
N ILE A 29 11.28 2.07 0.59
CA ILE A 29 12.71 2.31 0.33
C ILE A 29 12.95 3.29 -0.82
N VAL A 30 12.11 3.20 -1.86
CA VAL A 30 12.19 4.03 -3.07
C VAL A 30 11.96 5.49 -2.75
N ASN A 31 11.01 5.81 -1.85
CA ASN A 31 10.63 7.20 -1.56
C ASN A 31 11.82 8.04 -1.05
N VAL A 32 12.70 7.45 -0.23
CA VAL A 32 13.89 8.14 0.28
C VAL A 32 14.94 8.38 -0.82
N ALA A 33 14.99 7.48 -1.80
CA ALA A 33 15.93 7.59 -2.93
C ALA A 33 15.41 8.46 -4.08
N LEU A 34 14.11 8.84 -4.10
CA LEU A 34 13.52 9.63 -5.19
C LEU A 34 14.26 10.91 -5.52
N PRO A 35 14.70 11.74 -4.56
CA PRO A 35 15.51 12.92 -4.86
C PRO A 35 16.79 12.57 -5.62
N SER A 36 17.51 11.55 -5.17
CA SER A 36 18.74 11.07 -5.81
C SER A 36 18.48 10.49 -7.21
N ILE A 37 17.37 9.78 -7.40
CA ILE A 37 16.91 9.28 -8.72
C ILE A 37 16.60 10.47 -9.63
N ALA A 38 15.84 11.46 -9.15
CA ALA A 38 15.47 12.62 -9.93
C ALA A 38 16.70 13.44 -10.38
N ILE A 39 17.67 13.63 -9.49
CA ILE A 39 18.94 14.31 -9.80
C ILE A 39 19.76 13.48 -10.82
N SER A 40 19.92 12.18 -10.55
CA SER A 40 20.75 11.28 -11.40
C SER A 40 20.21 11.16 -12.82
N LEU A 41 18.87 11.11 -12.97
CA LEU A 41 18.21 10.96 -14.28
C LEU A 41 17.80 12.31 -14.90
N GLY A 42 18.11 13.44 -14.23
CA GLY A 42 17.82 14.78 -14.72
C GLY A 42 16.33 15.07 -14.92
N THR A 43 15.47 14.49 -14.08
CA THR A 43 14.02 14.58 -14.21
C THR A 43 13.40 15.51 -13.15
N ASP A 44 12.13 15.87 -13.34
CA ASP A 44 11.35 16.65 -12.37
C ASP A 44 10.72 15.75 -11.30
N THR A 45 10.15 16.39 -10.26
CA THR A 45 9.49 15.65 -9.16
C THR A 45 8.27 14.88 -9.63
N ALA A 46 7.49 15.43 -10.57
CA ALA A 46 6.31 14.78 -11.10
C ALA A 46 6.69 13.51 -11.91
N SER A 47 7.69 13.61 -12.79
CA SER A 47 8.20 12.45 -13.53
C SER A 47 8.83 11.39 -12.61
N ALA A 48 9.51 11.80 -11.54
CA ALA A 48 10.07 10.89 -10.54
C ALA A 48 8.97 10.13 -9.77
N SER A 49 7.78 10.72 -9.59
CA SER A 49 6.64 10.08 -8.92
C SER A 49 6.27 8.75 -9.58
N TRP A 50 6.38 8.67 -10.91
CA TRP A 50 6.04 7.47 -11.67
C TRP A 50 6.80 6.23 -11.23
N VAL A 51 7.99 6.36 -10.65
CA VAL A 51 8.75 5.22 -10.11
C VAL A 51 7.96 4.50 -9.01
N THR A 52 7.25 5.24 -8.18
CA THR A 52 6.38 4.70 -7.12
C THR A 52 4.97 4.41 -7.64
N VAL A 53 4.41 5.31 -8.45
CA VAL A 53 3.04 5.23 -8.98
C VAL A 53 2.82 3.99 -9.83
N VAL A 54 3.72 3.70 -10.78
CA VAL A 54 3.61 2.52 -11.65
C VAL A 54 3.61 1.22 -10.84
N TYR A 55 4.44 1.12 -9.81
CA TYR A 55 4.47 -0.04 -8.93
C TYR A 55 3.12 -0.24 -8.20
N PHE A 56 2.61 0.79 -7.54
CA PHE A 56 1.31 0.72 -6.85
C PHE A 56 0.14 0.50 -7.81
N MET A 57 0.21 1.06 -9.01
CA MET A 57 -0.80 0.87 -10.05
C MET A 57 -0.90 -0.61 -10.46
N MET A 58 0.24 -1.29 -10.66
CA MET A 58 0.27 -2.71 -10.96
C MET A 58 -0.25 -3.55 -9.79
N LEU A 59 0.14 -3.21 -8.55
CA LEU A 59 -0.37 -3.85 -7.35
C LEU A 59 -1.90 -3.71 -7.24
N ALA A 60 -2.42 -2.49 -7.29
CA ALA A 60 -3.85 -2.23 -7.16
C ALA A 60 -4.67 -2.91 -8.26
N GLY A 61 -4.18 -2.87 -9.50
CA GLY A 61 -4.90 -3.39 -10.65
C GLY A 61 -4.89 -4.91 -10.78
N LEU A 62 -3.86 -5.59 -10.28
CA LEU A 62 -3.65 -7.02 -10.52
C LEU A 62 -3.80 -7.92 -9.29
N ILE A 63 -3.82 -7.37 -8.07
CA ILE A 63 -3.92 -8.17 -6.83
C ILE A 63 -5.18 -9.04 -6.82
N LEU A 64 -6.32 -8.52 -7.25
CA LEU A 64 -7.59 -9.24 -7.32
C LEU A 64 -7.54 -10.37 -8.35
N PHE A 65 -6.94 -10.12 -9.51
CA PHE A 65 -6.77 -11.10 -10.57
C PHE A 65 -5.91 -12.28 -10.12
N PHE A 66 -4.75 -11.99 -9.52
CA PHE A 66 -3.87 -13.06 -9.01
C PHE A 66 -4.47 -13.77 -7.80
N GLY A 67 -5.25 -13.07 -6.96
CA GLY A 67 -6.04 -13.69 -5.91
C GLY A 67 -6.99 -14.74 -6.46
N ARG A 68 -7.73 -14.43 -7.53
CA ARG A 68 -8.62 -15.39 -8.20
C ARG A 68 -7.87 -16.58 -8.82
N ILE A 69 -6.68 -16.38 -9.36
CA ILE A 69 -5.84 -17.49 -9.86
C ILE A 69 -5.41 -18.40 -8.70
N ALA A 70 -4.99 -17.81 -7.60
CA ALA A 70 -4.57 -18.55 -6.41
C ALA A 70 -5.73 -19.34 -5.80
N ASP A 71 -6.96 -18.78 -5.73
CA ASP A 71 -8.21 -19.42 -5.28
C ASP A 71 -8.55 -20.67 -6.09
N ARG A 72 -8.15 -20.73 -7.36
CA ARG A 72 -8.36 -21.91 -8.22
C ARG A 72 -7.44 -23.09 -7.91
N GLY A 73 -6.58 -22.96 -6.93
CA GLY A 73 -5.63 -23.99 -6.50
C GLY A 73 -4.21 -23.77 -6.98
N ALA A 74 -3.90 -22.66 -7.69
CA ALA A 74 -2.56 -22.36 -8.21
C ALA A 74 -1.73 -21.46 -7.25
N VAL A 75 -1.97 -21.53 -5.94
CA VAL A 75 -1.38 -20.59 -4.98
C VAL A 75 0.16 -20.66 -4.93
N ARG A 76 0.75 -21.87 -5.00
CA ARG A 76 2.20 -22.02 -5.05
C ARG A 76 2.80 -21.40 -6.31
N LYS A 77 2.20 -21.70 -7.47
CA LYS A 77 2.66 -21.16 -8.76
C LYS A 77 2.62 -19.63 -8.74
N VAL A 78 1.50 -19.05 -8.30
CA VAL A 78 1.36 -17.59 -8.18
C VAL A 78 2.44 -17.02 -7.28
N PHE A 79 2.58 -17.55 -6.07
CA PHE A 79 3.50 -17.01 -5.07
C PHE A 79 4.98 -17.15 -5.49
N VAL A 80 5.41 -18.32 -5.97
CA VAL A 80 6.81 -18.56 -6.37
C VAL A 80 7.16 -17.81 -7.65
N SER A 81 6.26 -17.79 -8.66
CA SER A 81 6.51 -16.99 -9.87
C SER A 81 6.48 -15.49 -9.58
N GLY A 82 5.69 -15.05 -8.58
CA GLY A 82 5.74 -13.68 -8.08
C GLY A 82 7.14 -13.29 -7.60
N PHE A 83 7.76 -14.09 -6.75
CA PHE A 83 9.16 -13.88 -6.33
C PHE A 83 10.14 -13.86 -7.51
N ALA A 84 10.00 -14.79 -8.46
CA ALA A 84 10.91 -14.86 -9.62
C ALA A 84 10.80 -13.60 -10.51
N ILE A 85 9.56 -13.17 -10.81
CA ILE A 85 9.30 -11.95 -11.60
C ILE A 85 9.81 -10.72 -10.85
N PHE A 86 9.52 -10.62 -9.54
CA PHE A 86 9.97 -9.51 -8.70
C PHE A 86 11.49 -9.40 -8.66
N THR A 87 12.20 -10.54 -8.52
CA THR A 87 13.68 -10.60 -8.51
C THR A 87 14.26 -10.14 -9.84
N LEU A 88 13.74 -10.68 -10.93
CA LEU A 88 14.23 -10.34 -12.28
C LEU A 88 13.99 -8.85 -12.58
N ALA A 89 12.81 -8.34 -12.26
CA ALA A 89 12.50 -6.93 -12.43
C ALA A 89 13.35 -6.03 -11.50
N SER A 90 13.63 -6.46 -10.26
CA SER A 90 14.55 -5.75 -9.36
C SER A 90 15.98 -5.65 -9.94
N LEU A 91 16.45 -6.70 -10.64
CA LEU A 91 17.71 -6.62 -11.35
C LEU A 91 17.69 -5.53 -12.45
N PHE A 92 16.63 -5.51 -13.26
CA PHE A 92 16.49 -4.49 -14.31
C PHE A 92 16.30 -3.07 -13.74
N CYS A 93 15.60 -2.89 -12.61
CA CYS A 93 15.56 -1.62 -11.90
C CYS A 93 16.98 -1.19 -11.45
N GLY A 94 17.73 -2.14 -10.91
CA GLY A 94 19.07 -1.89 -10.36
C GLY A 94 20.18 -1.65 -11.39
N ILE A 95 19.93 -1.90 -12.67
CA ILE A 95 20.86 -1.60 -13.77
C ILE A 95 20.32 -0.53 -14.72
N SER A 96 19.21 0.12 -14.39
CA SER A 96 18.58 1.11 -15.26
C SER A 96 19.37 2.42 -15.28
N ASP A 97 19.61 2.94 -16.47
CA ASP A 97 20.30 4.20 -16.77
C ASP A 97 19.35 5.30 -17.26
N SER A 98 18.09 4.99 -17.41
CA SER A 98 17.06 5.92 -17.89
C SER A 98 15.74 5.75 -17.14
N LEU A 99 14.97 6.84 -17.03
CA LEU A 99 13.66 6.81 -16.38
C LEU A 99 12.73 5.79 -17.06
N ASN A 100 12.70 5.72 -18.38
CA ASN A 100 11.83 4.80 -19.11
C ASN A 100 12.15 3.33 -18.79
N MET A 101 13.43 2.95 -18.75
CA MET A 101 13.86 1.59 -18.39
C MET A 101 13.44 1.29 -16.94
N LEU A 102 13.65 2.24 -16.02
CA LEU A 102 13.24 2.10 -14.62
C LEU A 102 11.73 1.92 -14.50
N LEU A 103 10.92 2.72 -15.20
CA LEU A 103 9.45 2.64 -15.16
C LEU A 103 8.92 1.30 -15.68
N VAL A 104 9.45 0.82 -16.82
CA VAL A 104 9.06 -0.50 -17.36
C VAL A 104 9.44 -1.61 -16.39
N SER A 105 10.64 -1.53 -15.81
CA SER A 105 11.10 -2.50 -14.81
C SER A 105 10.25 -2.47 -13.54
N ARG A 106 9.85 -1.29 -13.07
CA ARG A 106 8.92 -1.10 -11.94
C ARG A 106 7.53 -1.65 -12.23
N ALA A 107 7.03 -1.51 -13.47
CA ALA A 107 5.77 -2.12 -13.87
C ALA A 107 5.83 -3.65 -13.74
N VAL A 108 6.89 -4.29 -14.27
CA VAL A 108 7.08 -5.74 -14.16
C VAL A 108 7.29 -6.16 -12.70
N GLN A 109 8.02 -5.38 -11.91
CA GLN A 109 8.23 -5.63 -10.48
C GLN A 109 6.89 -5.58 -9.71
N GLY A 110 6.00 -4.62 -10.04
CA GLY A 110 4.66 -4.52 -9.47
C GLY A 110 3.76 -5.72 -9.79
N VAL A 111 3.90 -6.33 -10.98
CA VAL A 111 3.24 -7.61 -11.29
C VAL A 111 3.70 -8.70 -10.31
N GLY A 112 5.01 -8.84 -10.10
CA GLY A 112 5.57 -9.80 -9.13
C GLY A 112 5.08 -9.54 -7.70
N GLY A 113 5.07 -8.27 -7.29
CA GLY A 113 4.53 -7.82 -6.00
C GLY A 113 3.06 -8.17 -5.82
N ALA A 114 2.20 -7.92 -6.83
CA ALA A 114 0.78 -8.27 -6.80
C ALA A 114 0.55 -9.79 -6.64
N MET A 115 1.39 -10.61 -7.28
CA MET A 115 1.35 -12.06 -7.14
C MET A 115 1.72 -12.53 -5.73
N MET A 116 2.76 -11.92 -5.14
CA MET A 116 3.20 -12.22 -3.78
C MET A 116 2.16 -11.76 -2.75
N ALA A 117 1.65 -10.53 -2.88
CA ALA A 117 0.65 -9.95 -2.00
C ALA A 117 -0.68 -10.70 -2.02
N ALA A 118 -1.10 -11.20 -3.19
CA ALA A 118 -2.29 -12.03 -3.32
C ALA A 118 -2.09 -13.44 -2.73
N GLY A 119 -0.91 -14.03 -2.93
CA GLY A 119 -0.60 -15.40 -2.50
C GLY A 119 -0.37 -15.54 -0.99
N ALA A 120 0.23 -14.55 -0.35
CA ALA A 120 0.68 -14.62 1.06
C ALA A 120 -0.46 -14.91 2.07
N PRO A 121 -1.57 -14.13 2.10
CA PRO A 121 -2.70 -14.43 3.00
C PRO A 121 -3.34 -15.77 2.69
N MET A 122 -3.43 -16.13 1.41
CA MET A 122 -4.06 -17.38 0.98
C MET A 122 -3.28 -18.61 1.40
N LEU A 123 -1.94 -18.54 1.40
CA LEU A 123 -1.09 -19.61 1.96
C LEU A 123 -1.36 -19.82 3.45
N CYS A 124 -1.55 -18.71 4.20
CA CYS A 124 -1.92 -18.82 5.63
C CYS A 124 -3.28 -19.52 5.81
N VAL A 125 -4.30 -19.10 5.06
CA VAL A 125 -5.66 -19.68 5.16
C VAL A 125 -5.67 -21.15 4.76
N LYS A 126 -4.93 -21.53 3.72
CA LYS A 126 -4.95 -22.87 3.16
C LYS A 126 -4.13 -23.89 3.93
N TYR A 127 -3.00 -23.48 4.50
CA TYR A 127 -2.01 -24.43 5.03
C TYR A 127 -1.69 -24.28 6.51
N VAL A 128 -2.21 -23.26 7.18
CA VAL A 128 -2.06 -23.10 8.63
C VAL A 128 -3.32 -23.59 9.34
N SER A 129 -3.15 -24.29 10.46
CA SER A 129 -4.27 -24.78 11.27
C SER A 129 -5.17 -23.62 11.72
N ARG A 130 -6.50 -23.84 11.78
CA ARG A 130 -7.48 -22.80 12.17
C ARG A 130 -7.16 -22.17 13.52
N SER A 131 -6.64 -22.94 14.47
CA SER A 131 -6.23 -22.44 15.80
C SER A 131 -5.05 -21.46 15.76
N LYS A 132 -4.23 -21.49 14.70
CA LYS A 132 -3.06 -20.62 14.52
C LYS A 132 -3.23 -19.59 13.41
N LEU A 133 -4.38 -19.56 12.73
CA LEU A 133 -4.61 -18.64 11.60
C LEU A 133 -4.45 -17.18 12.01
N GLY A 134 -4.97 -16.79 13.18
CA GLY A 134 -4.78 -15.44 13.71
C GLY A 134 -3.30 -15.07 13.89
N LEU A 135 -2.49 -16.01 14.42
CA LEU A 135 -1.04 -15.82 14.53
C LEU A 135 -0.39 -15.67 13.16
N ALA A 136 -0.78 -16.49 12.17
CA ALA A 136 -0.23 -16.45 10.82
C ALA A 136 -0.48 -15.11 10.14
N LEU A 137 -1.70 -14.58 10.23
CA LEU A 137 -2.06 -13.26 9.69
C LEU A 137 -1.36 -12.13 10.45
N SER A 138 -1.16 -12.27 11.76
CA SER A 138 -0.38 -11.31 12.56
C SER A 138 1.09 -11.28 12.13
N VAL A 139 1.69 -12.44 11.81
CA VAL A 139 3.07 -12.54 11.29
C VAL A 139 3.17 -11.82 9.93
N ALA A 140 2.18 -12.01 9.06
CA ALA A 140 2.14 -11.29 7.78
C ALA A 140 2.06 -9.77 7.98
N THR A 141 1.16 -9.30 8.85
CA THR A 141 1.02 -7.86 9.17
C THR A 141 2.29 -7.28 9.76
N LEU A 142 2.93 -8.00 10.70
CA LEU A 142 4.19 -7.57 11.30
C LEU A 142 5.32 -7.53 10.27
N GLY A 143 5.40 -8.52 9.37
CA GLY A 143 6.38 -8.56 8.28
C GLY A 143 6.28 -7.32 7.39
N SER A 144 5.08 -6.96 6.96
CA SER A 144 4.83 -5.74 6.17
C SER A 144 5.22 -4.47 6.94
N ALA A 145 4.79 -4.35 8.21
CA ALA A 145 5.14 -3.20 9.06
C ALA A 145 6.66 -3.06 9.25
N MET A 146 7.37 -4.18 9.45
CA MET A 146 8.84 -4.18 9.52
C MET A 146 9.48 -3.78 8.20
N GLY A 147 8.93 -4.22 7.06
CA GLY A 147 9.39 -3.78 5.74
C GLY A 147 9.29 -2.27 5.58
N TYR A 148 8.13 -1.70 5.87
CA TYR A 148 7.93 -0.25 5.87
C TYR A 148 8.84 0.48 6.87
N ALA A 149 9.17 -0.15 8.00
CA ALA A 149 10.07 0.44 9.00
C ALA A 149 11.53 0.48 8.54
N VAL A 150 12.01 -0.63 8.00
CA VAL A 150 13.42 -0.79 7.64
C VAL A 150 13.74 -0.12 6.30
N GLY A 151 12.76 -0.05 5.38
CA GLY A 151 12.94 0.47 4.02
C GLY A 151 13.60 1.85 3.96
N PRO A 152 13.07 2.89 4.63
CA PRO A 152 13.64 4.23 4.58
C PRO A 152 15.09 4.30 5.06
N ALA A 153 15.42 3.63 6.17
CA ALA A 153 16.78 3.62 6.72
C ALA A 153 17.76 2.92 5.77
N LEU A 154 17.41 1.72 5.28
CA LEU A 154 18.23 1.00 4.30
C LEU A 154 18.34 1.79 2.99
N GLY A 155 17.24 2.36 2.52
CA GLY A 155 17.22 3.17 1.31
C GLY A 155 18.16 4.35 1.37
N GLY A 156 18.12 5.10 2.47
CA GLY A 156 19.01 6.22 2.69
C GLY A 156 20.49 5.79 2.75
N ILE A 157 20.81 4.77 3.56
CA ILE A 157 22.19 4.27 3.69
C ILE A 157 22.72 3.74 2.35
N LEU A 158 21.96 2.90 1.65
CA LEU A 158 22.37 2.34 0.36
C LEU A 158 22.56 3.42 -0.70
N THR A 159 21.69 4.43 -0.71
CA THR A 159 21.76 5.54 -1.68
C THR A 159 22.98 6.39 -1.46
N ASP A 160 23.33 6.74 -0.21
CA ASP A 160 24.47 7.58 0.12
C ASP A 160 25.80 6.82 0.00
N MET A 161 25.87 5.55 0.48
CA MET A 161 27.13 4.79 0.52
C MET A 161 27.52 4.17 -0.82
N LEU A 162 26.51 3.80 -1.64
CA LEU A 162 26.71 3.09 -2.90
C LEU A 162 26.09 3.85 -4.06
N SER A 163 24.80 3.71 -4.25
CA SER A 163 23.96 4.47 -5.21
C SER A 163 22.49 4.06 -5.02
N TRP A 164 21.55 4.84 -5.56
CA TRP A 164 20.13 4.49 -5.56
C TRP A 164 19.80 3.14 -6.24
N HIS A 165 20.61 2.65 -7.14
CA HIS A 165 20.46 1.35 -7.81
C HIS A 165 20.42 0.19 -6.81
N TRP A 166 21.17 0.30 -5.71
CA TRP A 166 21.28 -0.76 -4.70
C TRP A 166 20.00 -0.96 -3.89
N ILE A 167 19.07 0.02 -3.87
CA ILE A 167 17.78 -0.18 -3.23
C ILE A 167 16.95 -1.29 -3.92
N PHE A 168 17.19 -1.51 -5.22
CA PHE A 168 16.58 -2.59 -5.99
C PHE A 168 17.42 -3.87 -5.95
N LEU A 169 18.74 -3.75 -6.08
CA LEU A 169 19.65 -4.91 -6.10
C LEU A 169 19.64 -5.70 -4.80
N ILE A 170 19.34 -5.08 -3.64
CA ILE A 170 19.22 -5.75 -2.35
C ILE A 170 18.13 -6.84 -2.34
N ASN A 171 17.13 -6.73 -3.20
CA ASN A 171 16.07 -7.72 -3.31
C ASN A 171 16.59 -9.06 -3.88
N ILE A 172 17.67 -9.04 -4.67
CA ILE A 172 18.20 -10.24 -5.34
C ILE A 172 18.68 -11.29 -4.33
N PRO A 173 19.60 -10.98 -3.40
CA PRO A 173 20.06 -11.97 -2.41
C PRO A 173 18.93 -12.46 -1.50
N ILE A 174 17.98 -11.58 -1.15
CA ILE A 174 16.81 -11.98 -0.33
C ILE A 174 15.95 -12.99 -1.08
N CYS A 175 15.61 -12.71 -2.34
CA CYS A 175 14.82 -13.61 -3.17
C CYS A 175 15.57 -14.91 -3.52
N ALA A 176 16.90 -14.86 -3.69
CA ALA A 176 17.71 -16.05 -3.92
C ALA A 176 17.60 -17.08 -2.78
N LEU A 177 17.30 -16.62 -1.55
CA LEU A 177 17.01 -17.48 -0.40
C LEU A 177 15.51 -17.78 -0.28
N ALA A 178 14.64 -16.81 -0.56
CA ALA A 178 13.20 -16.95 -0.39
C ALA A 178 12.57 -17.92 -1.42
N ILE A 179 13.03 -17.92 -2.68
CA ILE A 179 12.50 -18.80 -3.72
C ILE A 179 12.71 -20.28 -3.39
N PRO A 180 13.93 -20.77 -3.07
CA PRO A 180 14.15 -22.15 -2.67
C PRO A 180 13.36 -22.52 -1.40
N LEU A 181 13.29 -21.61 -0.42
CA LEU A 181 12.49 -21.81 0.79
C LEU A 181 11.01 -22.01 0.45
N ALA A 182 10.41 -21.15 -0.34
CA ALA A 182 9.02 -21.24 -0.76
C ALA A 182 8.77 -22.54 -1.57
N MET A 183 9.68 -22.88 -2.49
CA MET A 183 9.59 -24.12 -3.27
C MET A 183 9.71 -25.38 -2.41
N TYR A 184 10.50 -25.33 -1.33
CA TYR A 184 10.70 -26.44 -0.41
C TYR A 184 9.49 -26.67 0.50
N VAL A 185 8.90 -25.57 1.01
CA VAL A 185 7.88 -25.64 2.07
C VAL A 185 6.48 -25.76 1.51
N ILE A 186 6.16 -25.02 0.43
CA ILE A 186 4.80 -24.97 -0.12
C ILE A 186 4.58 -26.25 -0.97
N PRO A 187 3.53 -27.04 -0.65
CA PRO A 187 3.18 -28.24 -1.44
C PRO A 187 2.92 -27.86 -2.91
N LYS A 188 3.18 -28.81 -3.81
CA LYS A 188 2.82 -28.63 -5.22
C LYS A 188 1.32 -28.40 -5.36
N ASP A 189 0.94 -27.49 -6.23
CA ASP A 189 -0.46 -27.24 -6.54
C ASP A 189 -1.11 -28.53 -7.08
N GLY A 190 -2.32 -28.81 -6.59
CA GLY A 190 -3.16 -29.86 -7.11
C GLY A 190 -3.80 -29.50 -8.46
N PRO A 191 -4.80 -30.25 -8.92
CA PRO A 191 -5.55 -29.91 -10.11
C PRO A 191 -6.15 -28.53 -9.97
N VAL A 192 -5.81 -27.62 -10.91
CA VAL A 192 -6.37 -26.28 -10.94
C VAL A 192 -7.82 -26.36 -11.43
N GLU A 193 -8.75 -25.80 -10.66
CA GLU A 193 -10.15 -25.78 -11.06
C GLU A 193 -10.31 -25.03 -12.39
N LYS A 194 -11.02 -25.65 -13.35
CA LYS A 194 -11.35 -25.05 -14.66
C LYS A 194 -12.50 -24.02 -14.51
N ARG A 195 -12.31 -23.02 -13.67
CA ARG A 195 -13.27 -21.92 -13.50
C ARG A 195 -12.91 -20.80 -14.46
N SER A 196 -13.91 -20.11 -15.04
CA SER A 196 -13.65 -18.96 -15.89
C SER A 196 -13.02 -17.81 -15.10
N LEU A 197 -11.96 -17.21 -15.63
CA LEU A 197 -11.41 -15.93 -15.13
C LEU A 197 -12.09 -14.79 -15.89
N ASP A 198 -12.37 -13.70 -15.21
CA ASP A 198 -12.89 -12.50 -15.87
C ASP A 198 -11.73 -11.63 -16.38
N PHE A 199 -11.15 -12.05 -17.52
CA PHE A 199 -10.14 -11.24 -18.20
C PHE A 199 -10.65 -9.87 -18.65
N PRO A 200 -11.88 -9.75 -19.25
CA PRO A 200 -12.42 -8.43 -19.59
C PRO A 200 -12.64 -7.54 -18.38
N GLY A 201 -13.20 -8.05 -17.27
CA GLY A 201 -13.36 -7.29 -16.04
C GLY A 201 -12.02 -6.81 -15.49
N THR A 202 -11.00 -7.68 -15.48
CA THR A 202 -9.64 -7.30 -15.11
C THR A 202 -9.08 -6.20 -16.01
N ALA A 203 -9.23 -6.33 -17.32
CA ALA A 203 -8.73 -5.34 -18.28
C ALA A 203 -9.44 -3.98 -18.13
N PHE A 204 -10.76 -3.97 -17.88
CA PHE A 204 -11.50 -2.73 -17.64
C PHE A 204 -11.08 -2.04 -16.35
N LEU A 205 -10.95 -2.79 -15.24
CA LEU A 205 -10.49 -2.24 -13.96
C LEU A 205 -9.07 -1.67 -14.08
N PHE A 206 -8.16 -2.48 -14.64
CA PHE A 206 -6.76 -2.09 -14.82
C PHE A 206 -6.63 -0.87 -15.75
N GLY A 207 -7.34 -0.87 -16.86
CA GLY A 207 -7.40 0.27 -17.78
C GLY A 207 -7.96 1.53 -17.13
N ALA A 208 -9.01 1.42 -16.29
CA ALA A 208 -9.57 2.54 -15.54
C ALA A 208 -8.55 3.12 -14.54
N ILE A 209 -7.82 2.25 -13.82
CA ILE A 209 -6.76 2.68 -12.89
C ILE A 209 -5.65 3.41 -13.64
N ILE A 210 -5.16 2.84 -14.76
CA ILE A 210 -4.10 3.46 -15.58
C ILE A 210 -4.54 4.82 -16.10
N THR A 211 -5.69 4.88 -16.76
CA THR A 211 -6.16 6.13 -17.38
C THR A 211 -6.52 7.19 -16.35
N GLY A 212 -7.04 6.79 -15.19
CA GLY A 212 -7.34 7.70 -14.08
C GLY A 212 -6.07 8.31 -13.46
N ILE A 213 -5.07 7.49 -13.18
CA ILE A 213 -3.77 7.96 -12.64
C ILE A 213 -3.04 8.81 -13.69
N TYR A 214 -3.04 8.38 -14.94
CA TYR A 214 -2.43 9.15 -16.04
C TYR A 214 -3.10 10.52 -16.21
N ALA A 215 -4.42 10.59 -16.13
CA ALA A 215 -5.14 11.87 -16.18
C ALA A 215 -4.70 12.82 -15.04
N LEU A 216 -4.56 12.30 -13.81
CA LEU A 216 -4.06 13.11 -12.70
C LEU A 216 -2.65 13.64 -12.97
N GLU A 217 -1.76 12.79 -13.43
CA GLU A 217 -0.35 13.14 -13.66
C GLU A 217 -0.19 14.21 -14.73
N ILE A 218 -0.88 14.08 -15.87
CA ILE A 218 -0.78 15.07 -16.95
C ILE A 218 -1.51 16.38 -16.65
N SER A 219 -2.37 16.41 -15.63
CA SER A 219 -3.11 17.64 -15.26
C SER A 219 -2.18 18.80 -14.89
N GLY A 220 -0.96 18.49 -14.41
CA GLY A 220 0.07 19.46 -14.07
C GLY A 220 0.96 19.92 -15.24
N SER A 221 0.79 19.37 -16.45
CA SER A 221 1.65 19.64 -17.58
C SER A 221 1.04 20.72 -18.51
N PRO A 222 1.80 21.76 -18.89
CA PRO A 222 1.31 22.78 -19.82
C PRO A 222 0.87 22.19 -21.16
N GLY A 223 -0.30 22.57 -21.66
CA GLY A 223 -0.81 22.12 -22.96
C GLY A 223 -1.46 20.73 -22.98
N SER A 224 -1.59 20.07 -21.84
CA SER A 224 -2.16 18.71 -21.72
C SER A 224 -3.69 18.65 -21.60
N GLY A 225 -4.40 19.78 -21.68
CA GLY A 225 -5.85 19.83 -21.40
C GLY A 225 -6.68 18.82 -22.20
N ASP A 226 -6.44 18.69 -23.51
CA ASP A 226 -7.17 17.72 -24.34
C ASP A 226 -6.86 16.27 -23.94
N PHE A 227 -5.59 15.94 -23.67
CA PHE A 227 -5.19 14.62 -23.22
C PHE A 227 -5.74 14.28 -21.84
N PHE A 228 -5.81 15.27 -20.93
CA PHE A 228 -6.46 15.12 -19.62
C PHE A 228 -7.93 14.70 -19.78
N PHE A 229 -8.70 15.43 -20.60
CA PHE A 229 -10.11 15.09 -20.82
C PHE A 229 -10.29 13.73 -21.50
N ILE A 230 -9.46 13.40 -22.47
CA ILE A 230 -9.48 12.09 -23.13
C ILE A 230 -9.22 10.98 -22.13
N ALA A 231 -8.18 11.11 -21.30
CA ALA A 231 -7.83 10.12 -20.29
C ALA A 231 -8.92 9.99 -19.21
N LEU A 232 -9.51 11.11 -18.77
CA LEU A 232 -10.61 11.12 -17.80
C LEU A 232 -11.85 10.44 -18.36
N VAL A 233 -12.24 10.75 -19.60
CA VAL A 233 -13.39 10.12 -20.27
C VAL A 233 -13.13 8.61 -20.47
N ALA A 234 -11.92 8.24 -20.89
CA ALA A 234 -11.53 6.83 -21.01
C ALA A 234 -11.63 6.10 -19.66
N CYS A 235 -11.14 6.72 -18.57
CA CYS A 235 -11.28 6.19 -17.22
C CYS A 235 -12.75 5.94 -16.84
N LEU A 236 -13.62 6.93 -17.05
CA LEU A 236 -15.05 6.81 -16.74
C LEU A 236 -15.74 5.72 -17.56
N ILE A 237 -15.44 5.65 -18.87
CA ILE A 237 -15.99 4.61 -19.75
C ILE A 237 -15.54 3.22 -19.27
N LEU A 238 -14.24 3.03 -19.00
CA LEU A 238 -13.70 1.76 -18.52
C LEU A 238 -14.27 1.37 -17.16
N LEU A 239 -14.46 2.32 -16.26
CA LEU A 239 -15.08 2.09 -14.96
C LEU A 239 -16.54 1.65 -15.11
N VAL A 240 -17.32 2.30 -15.99
CA VAL A 240 -18.70 1.92 -16.29
C VAL A 240 -18.75 0.53 -16.92
N LEU A 241 -17.86 0.23 -17.86
CA LEU A 241 -17.77 -1.10 -18.48
C LEU A 241 -17.40 -2.16 -17.44
N PHE A 242 -16.49 -1.87 -16.52
CA PHE A 242 -16.16 -2.72 -15.40
C PHE A 242 -17.39 -3.02 -14.54
N ILE A 243 -18.11 -1.98 -14.08
CA ILE A 243 -19.30 -2.13 -13.24
C ILE A 243 -20.36 -2.97 -13.95
N ILE A 244 -20.65 -2.69 -15.23
CA ILE A 244 -21.62 -3.45 -16.02
C ILE A 244 -21.18 -4.92 -16.13
N ARG A 245 -19.91 -5.15 -16.34
CA ARG A 245 -19.34 -6.50 -16.44
C ARG A 245 -19.47 -7.26 -15.13
N GLU A 246 -19.06 -6.67 -14.00
CA GLU A 246 -19.13 -7.26 -12.68
C GLU A 246 -20.58 -7.59 -12.23
N LEU A 247 -21.55 -6.76 -12.62
CA LEU A 247 -22.98 -7.02 -12.35
C LEU A 247 -23.55 -8.21 -13.14
N LYS A 248 -22.98 -8.49 -14.33
CA LYS A 248 -23.47 -9.55 -15.23
C LYS A 248 -22.69 -10.85 -15.13
N PHE A 249 -21.43 -10.80 -14.66
CA PHE A 249 -20.60 -11.98 -14.64
C PHE A 249 -20.90 -12.86 -13.42
N HIS A 250 -20.95 -14.18 -13.62
CA HIS A 250 -21.36 -15.16 -12.59
C HIS A 250 -20.39 -15.25 -11.40
N ARG A 251 -19.12 -14.84 -11.59
CA ARG A 251 -18.06 -14.87 -10.58
C ARG A 251 -17.19 -13.63 -10.71
N PRO A 252 -17.72 -12.48 -10.29
CA PRO A 252 -17.07 -11.18 -10.44
C PRO A 252 -15.74 -11.13 -9.69
N LEU A 253 -14.81 -10.27 -10.14
CA LEU A 253 -13.57 -9.97 -9.40
C LEU A 253 -13.91 -9.32 -8.05
N ILE A 254 -14.83 -8.36 -8.10
CA ILE A 254 -15.44 -7.74 -6.93
C ILE A 254 -16.95 -7.83 -7.11
N ASP A 255 -17.65 -8.39 -6.13
CA ASP A 255 -19.11 -8.24 -6.15
C ASP A 255 -19.45 -6.78 -5.86
N VAL A 256 -19.66 -5.97 -6.91
CA VAL A 256 -19.99 -4.54 -6.78
C VAL A 256 -21.26 -4.28 -5.97
N ARG A 257 -22.05 -5.32 -5.66
CA ARG A 257 -23.20 -5.22 -4.76
C ARG A 257 -22.78 -4.94 -3.32
N ILE A 258 -21.51 -5.18 -2.94
CA ILE A 258 -20.96 -4.79 -1.65
C ILE A 258 -21.06 -3.26 -1.44
N PHE A 259 -20.98 -2.48 -2.53
CA PHE A 259 -21.13 -1.02 -2.52
C PHE A 259 -22.61 -0.54 -2.46
N LYS A 260 -23.57 -1.42 -2.19
CA LYS A 260 -24.94 -1.02 -1.83
C LYS A 260 -25.08 -0.59 -0.36
N SER A 261 -24.10 -0.93 0.47
CA SER A 261 -24.07 -0.54 1.87
C SER A 261 -23.42 0.83 2.02
N ARG A 262 -24.21 1.86 2.30
CA ARG A 262 -23.67 3.23 2.55
C ARG A 262 -22.59 3.23 3.62
N THR A 263 -22.72 2.41 4.65
CA THR A 263 -21.75 2.29 5.74
C THR A 263 -20.42 1.75 5.22
N PHE A 264 -20.47 0.69 4.41
CA PHE A 264 -19.28 0.12 3.77
C PHE A 264 -18.61 1.13 2.85
N ASP A 265 -19.37 1.82 2.00
CA ASP A 265 -18.86 2.83 1.08
C ASP A 265 -18.13 3.96 1.81
N PHE A 266 -18.74 4.46 2.90
CA PHE A 266 -18.12 5.50 3.73
C PHE A 266 -16.82 5.02 4.38
N MET A 267 -16.76 3.77 4.87
CA MET A 267 -15.53 3.23 5.47
C MET A 267 -14.44 2.99 4.45
N PHE A 268 -14.80 2.41 3.31
CA PHE A 268 -13.87 2.20 2.18
C PHE A 268 -13.29 3.54 1.70
N LEU A 269 -14.16 4.52 1.41
CA LEU A 269 -13.73 5.83 0.92
C LEU A 269 -12.90 6.58 1.96
N ALA A 270 -13.29 6.55 3.23
CA ALA A 270 -12.50 7.17 4.30
C ALA A 270 -11.09 6.56 4.40
N PHE A 271 -11.00 5.23 4.31
CA PHE A 271 -9.69 4.54 4.36
C PHE A 271 -8.85 4.80 3.10
N MET A 272 -9.47 4.85 1.93
CA MET A 272 -8.80 5.19 0.68
C MET A 272 -8.28 6.64 0.70
N LEU A 273 -9.09 7.61 1.14
CA LEU A 273 -8.68 9.02 1.25
C LEU A 273 -7.61 9.21 2.32
N TYR A 274 -7.66 8.43 3.42
CA TYR A 274 -6.60 8.42 4.41
C TYR A 274 -5.25 8.01 3.78
N ASN A 275 -5.24 6.87 3.06
CA ASN A 275 -4.04 6.38 2.38
C ASN A 275 -3.54 7.39 1.32
N LEU A 276 -4.47 8.00 0.58
CA LEU A 276 -4.17 9.02 -0.43
C LEU A 276 -3.44 10.23 0.18
N ALA A 277 -3.96 10.79 1.28
CA ALA A 277 -3.33 11.95 1.94
C ALA A 277 -2.00 11.57 2.59
N TYR A 278 -1.93 10.41 3.28
CA TYR A 278 -0.72 9.96 3.93
C TYR A 278 0.42 9.69 2.94
N MET A 279 0.15 8.89 1.90
CA MET A 279 1.16 8.50 0.91
C MET A 279 1.57 9.66 0.01
N GLY A 280 0.66 10.60 -0.29
CA GLY A 280 1.00 11.81 -1.05
C GLY A 280 2.01 12.69 -0.32
N ILE A 281 1.84 12.91 0.99
CA ILE A 281 2.83 13.65 1.80
C ILE A 281 4.09 12.82 2.03
N PHE A 282 3.97 11.51 2.28
CA PHE A 282 5.12 10.62 2.42
C PHE A 282 6.02 10.61 1.17
N TYR A 283 5.43 10.79 -0.01
CA TYR A 283 6.16 10.97 -1.27
C TYR A 283 6.93 12.31 -1.32
N LEU A 284 6.31 13.44 -0.94
CA LEU A 284 6.94 14.77 -1.03
C LEU A 284 7.96 15.04 0.09
N LEU A 285 7.84 14.36 1.22
CA LEU A 285 8.64 14.62 2.41
C LEU A 285 10.16 14.43 2.22
N PRO A 286 10.66 13.39 1.52
CA PRO A 286 12.08 13.26 1.22
C PRO A 286 12.64 14.42 0.37
N PHE A 287 11.88 14.89 -0.61
CA PHE A 287 12.28 16.06 -1.42
C PHE A 287 12.37 17.34 -0.58
N TYR A 288 11.43 17.53 0.37
CA TYR A 288 11.49 18.63 1.32
C TYR A 288 12.72 18.55 2.23
N MET A 289 13.01 17.35 2.75
CA MET A 289 14.18 17.12 3.61
C MET A 289 15.50 17.33 2.87
N ASP A 290 15.57 16.95 1.60
CA ASP A 290 16.77 17.15 0.77
C ASP A 290 16.95 18.65 0.41
N LEU A 291 16.00 19.26 -0.28
CA LEU A 291 16.13 20.60 -0.82
C LEU A 291 16.04 21.72 0.24
N SER A 292 15.05 21.62 1.16
CA SER A 292 14.79 22.71 2.11
C SER A 292 15.59 22.58 3.41
N LEU A 293 15.87 21.33 3.86
CA LEU A 293 16.61 21.08 5.10
C LEU A 293 18.07 20.69 4.84
N GLY A 294 18.48 20.40 3.61
CA GLY A 294 19.83 19.98 3.25
C GLY A 294 20.22 18.63 3.86
N PHE A 295 19.24 17.72 4.05
CA PHE A 295 19.53 16.40 4.63
C PHE A 295 20.02 15.45 3.53
N SER A 296 21.04 14.66 3.84
CA SER A 296 21.42 13.52 3.00
C SER A 296 20.34 12.44 3.02
N SER A 297 20.36 11.53 2.03
CA SER A 297 19.43 10.42 1.97
C SER A 297 19.49 9.54 3.23
N SER A 298 20.68 9.30 3.79
CA SER A 298 20.85 8.58 5.07
C SER A 298 20.17 9.28 6.23
N LYS A 299 20.33 10.59 6.34
CA LYS A 299 19.71 11.39 7.40
C LYS A 299 18.18 11.37 7.24
N THR A 300 17.68 11.57 6.04
CA THR A 300 16.27 11.46 5.69
C THR A 300 15.71 10.09 6.05
N GLY A 301 16.40 9.01 5.66
CA GLY A 301 16.03 7.64 5.99
C GLY A 301 15.96 7.36 7.48
N LEU A 302 16.92 7.88 8.27
CA LEU A 302 16.90 7.76 9.73
C LEU A 302 15.72 8.48 10.38
N TYR A 303 15.35 9.67 9.90
CA TYR A 303 14.15 10.36 10.38
C TYR A 303 12.87 9.60 10.01
N LEU A 304 12.79 9.04 8.81
CA LEU A 304 11.63 8.25 8.36
C LEU A 304 11.59 6.83 8.96
N LEU A 305 12.67 6.36 9.56
CA LEU A 305 12.66 5.15 10.40
C LEU A 305 11.77 5.36 11.64
N ILE A 306 11.74 6.58 12.22
CA ILE A 306 10.99 6.87 13.45
C ILE A 306 9.50 6.56 13.29
N PRO A 307 8.74 7.14 12.32
CA PRO A 307 7.33 6.84 12.15
C PRO A 307 7.09 5.35 11.89
N SER A 308 7.94 4.73 11.10
CA SER A 308 7.80 3.32 10.76
C SER A 308 8.05 2.40 11.96
N ALA A 309 9.06 2.69 12.78
CA ALA A 309 9.35 1.96 14.02
C ALA A 309 8.20 2.12 15.04
N ILE A 310 7.68 3.33 15.22
CA ILE A 310 6.51 3.59 16.07
C ILE A 310 5.33 2.75 15.58
N THR A 311 5.03 2.79 14.29
CA THR A 311 3.96 1.97 13.69
C THR A 311 4.15 0.49 14.01
N ALA A 312 5.33 -0.07 13.78
CA ALA A 312 5.62 -1.48 14.04
C ALA A 312 5.42 -1.87 15.53
N ILE A 313 5.78 -0.99 16.44
CA ILE A 313 5.62 -1.21 17.88
C ILE A 313 4.15 -1.15 18.32
N ILE A 314 3.39 -0.16 17.81
CA ILE A 314 2.05 0.12 18.34
C ILE A 314 0.92 -0.59 17.58
N CYS A 315 1.12 -1.03 16.32
CA CYS A 315 0.04 -1.57 15.49
C CYS A 315 -0.64 -2.79 16.13
N LEU A 316 0.10 -3.74 16.69
CA LEU A 316 -0.46 -4.94 17.33
C LEU A 316 -1.17 -4.64 18.66
N PRO A 317 -0.56 -3.90 19.63
CA PRO A 317 -1.25 -3.52 20.86
C PRO A 317 -2.52 -2.71 20.61
N LEU A 318 -2.46 -1.71 19.72
CA LEU A 318 -3.61 -0.87 19.41
C LEU A 318 -4.68 -1.62 18.63
N GLY A 319 -4.31 -2.52 17.73
CA GLY A 319 -5.25 -3.42 17.04
C GLY A 319 -6.07 -4.23 18.06
N ARG A 320 -5.40 -4.95 18.98
CA ARG A 320 -6.06 -5.73 20.04
C ARG A 320 -6.93 -4.87 20.96
N TRP A 321 -6.48 -3.67 21.28
CA TRP A 321 -7.24 -2.75 22.13
C TRP A 321 -8.48 -2.23 21.41
N SER A 322 -8.35 -1.90 20.12
CA SER A 322 -9.49 -1.47 19.31
C SER A 322 -10.54 -2.56 19.12
N ASP A 323 -10.12 -3.82 18.99
CA ASP A 323 -11.04 -4.98 18.89
C ASP A 323 -11.88 -5.16 20.17
N ARG A 324 -11.34 -4.76 21.35
CA ARG A 324 -12.04 -4.86 22.65
C ARG A 324 -12.93 -3.65 22.96
N LYS A 325 -12.53 -2.44 22.56
CA LYS A 325 -13.20 -1.17 22.93
C LYS A 325 -14.03 -0.55 21.80
N GLY A 326 -14.06 -1.20 20.63
CA GLY A 326 -14.64 -0.65 19.40
C GLY A 326 -13.60 0.12 18.57
N ARG A 327 -13.73 0.05 17.28
CA ARG A 327 -12.73 0.55 16.31
C ARG A 327 -12.91 2.02 15.93
N ARG A 328 -14.11 2.58 16.15
CA ARG A 328 -14.49 3.93 15.74
C ARG A 328 -13.55 5.01 16.25
N TRP A 329 -13.35 5.05 17.56
CA TRP A 329 -12.55 6.11 18.17
C TRP A 329 -11.06 6.01 17.82
N PHE A 330 -10.56 4.81 17.59
CA PHE A 330 -9.18 4.60 17.10
C PHE A 330 -9.03 5.08 15.66
N ALA A 331 -10.02 4.83 14.78
CA ALA A 331 -10.05 5.35 13.43
C ALA A 331 -10.12 6.89 13.40
N VAL A 332 -10.96 7.49 14.23
CA VAL A 332 -11.03 8.95 14.38
C VAL A 332 -9.70 9.50 14.90
N ALA A 333 -9.08 8.86 15.89
CA ALA A 333 -7.77 9.26 16.41
C ALA A 333 -6.67 9.18 15.33
N ALA A 334 -6.67 8.13 14.48
CA ALA A 334 -5.77 8.03 13.34
C ALA A 334 -5.88 9.24 12.40
N CYS A 335 -7.13 9.60 12.04
CA CYS A 335 -7.41 10.74 11.17
C CYS A 335 -7.04 12.09 11.84
N LEU A 336 -7.27 12.25 13.14
CA LEU A 336 -6.87 13.46 13.88
C LEU A 336 -5.34 13.58 13.95
N CYS A 337 -4.60 12.49 14.15
CA CYS A 337 -3.14 12.48 14.06
C CYS A 337 -2.66 12.83 12.64
N LEU A 338 -3.38 12.37 11.59
CA LEU A 338 -3.10 12.72 10.20
C LEU A 338 -3.25 14.24 9.98
N VAL A 339 -4.33 14.85 10.47
CA VAL A 339 -4.50 16.31 10.43
C VAL A 339 -3.40 17.02 11.20
N ALA A 340 -3.12 16.58 12.43
CA ALA A 340 -2.17 17.22 13.32
C ALA A 340 -0.75 17.26 12.74
N PHE A 341 -0.25 16.13 12.20
CA PHE A 341 1.08 16.14 11.63
C PHE A 341 1.16 16.96 10.32
N ASN A 342 0.11 16.97 9.49
CA ASN A 342 0.07 17.81 8.29
C ASN A 342 0.06 19.31 8.64
N VAL A 343 -0.69 19.71 9.68
CA VAL A 343 -0.70 21.09 10.19
C VAL A 343 0.66 21.48 10.76
N LEU A 344 1.28 20.61 11.58
CA LEU A 344 2.61 20.89 12.13
C LEU A 344 3.68 20.96 11.03
N LEU A 345 3.59 20.10 10.01
CA LEU A 345 4.51 20.14 8.88
C LEU A 345 4.34 21.42 8.04
N TRP A 346 3.09 21.87 7.88
CA TRP A 346 2.81 23.16 7.24
C TRP A 346 3.37 24.34 8.05
N LEU A 347 3.18 24.34 9.37
CA LEU A 347 3.77 25.34 10.27
C LEU A 347 5.29 25.33 10.20
N MET A 348 5.93 24.14 10.24
CA MET A 348 7.38 23.99 10.10
C MET A 348 7.88 24.55 8.77
N ASN A 349 7.17 24.31 7.67
CA ASN A 349 7.53 24.86 6.37
C ASN A 349 7.45 26.40 6.31
N VAL A 350 6.57 27.02 7.12
CA VAL A 350 6.42 28.49 7.22
C VAL A 350 7.41 29.10 8.21
N THR A 351 7.62 28.46 9.38
CA THR A 351 8.43 29.00 10.47
C THR A 351 9.90 28.59 10.43
N HIS A 352 10.23 27.55 9.64
CA HIS A 352 11.56 26.92 9.56
C HIS A 352 12.09 26.40 10.90
N ASP A 353 11.19 26.08 11.86
CA ASP A 353 11.57 25.58 13.18
C ASP A 353 11.76 24.04 13.15
N LEU A 354 13.01 23.61 13.15
CA LEU A 354 13.39 22.18 13.07
C LEU A 354 12.99 21.37 14.31
N TRP A 355 12.72 21.99 15.46
CA TRP A 355 12.30 21.27 16.68
C TRP A 355 10.94 20.60 16.51
N THR A 356 10.12 21.10 15.59
CA THR A 356 8.81 20.50 15.27
C THR A 356 8.92 19.21 14.47
N LEU A 357 10.07 18.87 13.87
CA LEU A 357 10.26 17.69 13.04
C LEU A 357 10.04 16.39 13.83
N ILE A 358 10.54 16.30 15.06
CA ILE A 358 10.37 15.10 15.91
C ILE A 358 8.90 14.84 16.22
N PRO A 359 8.11 15.79 16.75
CA PRO A 359 6.66 15.61 16.90
C PRO A 359 5.93 15.21 15.61
N ILE A 360 6.32 15.75 14.46
CA ILE A 360 5.73 15.43 13.17
C ILE A 360 5.91 13.95 12.84
N VAL A 361 7.16 13.46 12.84
CA VAL A 361 7.44 12.05 12.51
C VAL A 361 6.86 11.07 13.54
N VAL A 362 6.75 11.47 14.81
CA VAL A 362 6.08 10.69 15.86
C VAL A 362 4.57 10.59 15.56
N LEU A 363 3.91 11.70 15.32
CA LEU A 363 2.46 11.72 14.98
C LEU A 363 2.17 10.96 13.68
N MET A 364 3.06 11.05 12.69
CA MET A 364 2.98 10.31 11.45
C MET A 364 2.97 8.79 11.73
N GLY A 365 3.86 8.30 12.59
CA GLY A 365 3.92 6.89 12.99
C GLY A 365 2.70 6.44 13.80
N VAL A 366 2.25 7.26 14.75
CA VAL A 366 1.04 7.00 15.53
C VAL A 366 -0.20 6.95 14.63
N SER A 367 -0.32 7.89 13.70
CA SER A 367 -1.42 7.94 12.73
C SER A 367 -1.51 6.64 11.93
N TRP A 368 -0.40 6.20 11.32
CA TRP A 368 -0.37 4.97 10.53
C TRP A 368 -0.63 3.72 11.35
N GLY A 369 -0.06 3.63 12.56
CA GLY A 369 -0.28 2.51 13.48
C GLY A 369 -1.73 2.37 13.95
N LEU A 370 -2.44 3.49 14.09
CA LEU A 370 -3.88 3.53 14.39
C LEU A 370 -4.75 3.24 13.16
N ALA A 371 -4.29 3.54 11.95
CA ALA A 371 -5.08 3.36 10.74
C ALA A 371 -5.12 1.89 10.28
N GLY A 372 -4.01 1.17 10.28
CA GLY A 372 -3.90 -0.15 9.69
C GLY A 372 -4.92 -1.16 10.23
N GLY A 373 -4.83 -1.47 11.52
CA GLY A 373 -5.75 -2.40 12.19
C GLY A 373 -7.16 -1.84 12.39
N PRO A 374 -7.33 -0.76 13.15
CA PRO A 374 -8.66 -0.23 13.48
C PRO A 374 -9.44 0.26 12.26
N MET A 375 -8.83 1.05 11.38
CA MET A 375 -9.55 1.64 10.25
C MET A 375 -9.74 0.63 9.11
N GLY A 376 -8.68 -0.12 8.75
CA GLY A 376 -8.78 -1.21 7.79
C GLY A 376 -9.74 -2.30 8.25
N GLY A 377 -9.70 -2.67 9.53
CA GLY A 377 -10.62 -3.63 10.12
C GLY A 377 -12.08 -3.24 10.03
N ARG A 378 -12.41 -1.93 10.09
CA ARG A 378 -13.79 -1.44 9.89
C ARG A 378 -14.28 -1.67 8.44
N VAL A 379 -13.41 -1.58 7.45
CA VAL A 379 -13.76 -1.90 6.06
C VAL A 379 -14.17 -3.36 5.95
N VAL A 380 -13.41 -4.27 6.56
CA VAL A 380 -13.70 -5.72 6.55
C VAL A 380 -14.98 -6.04 7.34
N GLU A 381 -15.14 -5.45 8.53
CA GLU A 381 -16.29 -5.67 9.43
C GLU A 381 -17.63 -5.25 8.80
N HIS A 382 -17.63 -4.16 8.03
CA HIS A 382 -18.84 -3.66 7.36
C HIS A 382 -19.07 -4.28 5.98
N ALA A 383 -18.20 -5.22 5.56
CA ALA A 383 -18.48 -6.02 4.37
C ALA A 383 -19.75 -6.88 4.60
N PRO A 384 -20.61 -7.07 3.58
CA PRO A 384 -21.77 -7.92 3.72
C PRO A 384 -21.41 -9.34 4.18
N LYS A 385 -22.22 -9.91 5.08
CA LYS A 385 -22.00 -11.24 5.67
C LYS A 385 -21.73 -12.30 4.60
N GLY A 386 -20.71 -13.11 4.80
CA GLY A 386 -20.25 -14.13 3.84
C GLY A 386 -19.24 -13.66 2.81
N ASN A 387 -18.86 -12.37 2.82
CA ASN A 387 -17.89 -11.76 1.90
C ASN A 387 -16.62 -11.24 2.61
N ASP A 388 -16.22 -11.85 3.73
CA ASP A 388 -15.07 -11.39 4.55
C ASP A 388 -13.75 -11.37 3.74
N GLY A 389 -13.53 -12.39 2.90
CA GLY A 389 -12.37 -12.45 2.01
C GLY A 389 -12.36 -11.34 0.96
N MET A 390 -13.54 -10.95 0.46
CA MET A 390 -13.70 -9.83 -0.47
C MET A 390 -13.46 -8.49 0.25
N GLY A 391 -13.97 -8.33 1.48
CA GLY A 391 -13.71 -7.16 2.31
C GLY A 391 -12.21 -6.93 2.52
N SER A 392 -11.46 -8.00 2.81
CA SER A 392 -9.99 -7.93 2.97
C SER A 392 -9.27 -7.57 1.67
N SER A 393 -9.73 -8.10 0.54
CA SER A 393 -9.17 -7.78 -0.79
C SER A 393 -9.42 -6.31 -1.18
N VAL A 394 -10.64 -5.82 -0.92
CA VAL A 394 -11.00 -4.41 -1.16
C VAL A 394 -10.23 -3.48 -0.21
N MET A 395 -10.01 -3.87 1.03
CA MET A 395 -9.14 -3.15 1.96
C MET A 395 -7.71 -3.03 1.41
N SER A 396 -7.11 -4.13 0.96
CA SER A 396 -5.77 -4.11 0.38
C SER A 396 -5.70 -3.26 -0.89
N MET A 397 -6.72 -3.38 -1.76
CA MET A 397 -6.84 -2.54 -2.95
C MET A 397 -6.90 -1.05 -2.58
N SER A 398 -7.61 -0.65 -1.52
CA SER A 398 -7.68 0.75 -1.09
C SER A 398 -6.34 1.31 -0.61
N ILE A 399 -5.47 0.48 -0.05
CA ILE A 399 -4.11 0.88 0.34
C ILE A 399 -3.28 1.19 -0.91
N TYR A 400 -3.20 0.25 -1.86
CA TYR A 400 -2.38 0.42 -3.05
C TYR A 400 -2.95 1.49 -4.00
N LEU A 401 -4.27 1.53 -4.19
CA LEU A 401 -4.94 2.53 -5.01
C LEU A 401 -4.82 3.92 -4.38
N GLY A 402 -5.07 4.04 -3.06
CA GLY A 402 -4.89 5.28 -2.33
C GLY A 402 -3.44 5.75 -2.37
N GLY A 403 -2.47 4.83 -2.25
CA GLY A 403 -1.04 5.13 -2.39
C GLY A 403 -0.67 5.67 -3.76
N GLY A 404 -1.06 4.97 -4.82
CA GLY A 404 -0.77 5.37 -6.20
C GLY A 404 -1.46 6.68 -6.60
N LEU A 405 -2.77 6.80 -6.31
CA LEU A 405 -3.53 8.05 -6.56
C LEU A 405 -3.00 9.20 -5.71
N GLY A 406 -2.63 8.96 -4.46
CA GLY A 406 -2.07 9.97 -3.57
C GLY A 406 -0.76 10.51 -4.10
N THR A 407 0.18 9.64 -4.44
CA THR A 407 1.47 10.03 -5.02
C THR A 407 1.27 10.84 -6.29
N ALA A 408 0.44 10.36 -7.23
CA ALA A 408 0.18 11.07 -8.50
C ALA A 408 -0.52 12.43 -8.29
N LEU A 409 -1.57 12.47 -7.45
CA LEU A 409 -2.30 13.70 -7.17
C LEU A 409 -1.41 14.76 -6.54
N PHE A 410 -0.62 14.38 -5.54
CA PHE A 410 0.23 15.33 -4.83
C PHE A 410 1.43 15.76 -5.67
N ALA A 411 1.97 14.87 -6.52
CA ALA A 411 3.00 15.23 -7.48
C ALA A 411 2.50 16.26 -8.51
N ALA A 412 1.32 16.01 -9.10
CA ALA A 412 0.69 16.92 -10.06
C ALA A 412 0.32 18.27 -9.42
N PHE A 413 -0.31 18.22 -8.23
CA PHE A 413 -0.71 19.44 -7.52
C PHE A 413 0.49 20.27 -7.09
N PHE A 414 1.56 19.64 -6.61
CA PHE A 414 2.84 20.29 -6.32
C PHE A 414 3.42 20.94 -7.58
N SER A 415 3.47 20.23 -8.70
CA SER A 415 3.99 20.74 -9.97
C SER A 415 3.26 22.02 -10.42
N ILE A 416 1.91 22.02 -10.35
CA ILE A 416 1.09 23.19 -10.71
C ILE A 416 1.34 24.37 -9.77
N THR A 417 1.42 24.10 -8.46
CA THR A 417 1.43 25.16 -7.42
C THR A 417 2.83 25.68 -7.09
N SER A 418 3.89 24.96 -7.47
CA SER A 418 5.28 25.44 -7.35
C SER A 418 5.60 26.60 -8.29
N GLY A 419 4.78 26.82 -9.33
CA GLY A 419 5.04 27.84 -10.36
C GLY A 419 6.16 27.45 -11.34
N ALA A 420 6.68 26.22 -11.24
CA ALA A 420 7.80 25.73 -12.07
C ALA A 420 7.48 24.31 -12.64
N PRO A 421 6.36 24.15 -13.36
CA PRO A 421 5.96 22.84 -13.87
C PRO A 421 6.99 22.29 -14.87
N GLY A 422 7.36 21.02 -14.73
CA GLY A 422 8.33 20.34 -15.58
C GLY A 422 9.78 20.75 -15.35
N LYS A 423 10.06 21.60 -14.36
CA LYS A 423 11.43 21.98 -14.00
C LYS A 423 12.13 20.83 -13.28
N SER A 424 13.36 20.50 -13.71
CA SER A 424 14.16 19.46 -13.04
C SER A 424 14.33 19.78 -11.55
N PHE A 425 14.27 18.75 -10.70
CA PHE A 425 14.38 18.89 -9.24
C PHE A 425 15.67 19.61 -8.84
N SER A 426 16.80 19.31 -9.49
CA SER A 426 18.08 19.94 -9.23
C SER A 426 18.13 21.44 -9.52
N LEU A 427 17.17 21.96 -10.31
CA LEU A 427 17.08 23.38 -10.68
C LEU A 427 16.00 24.13 -9.90
N LEU A 428 15.18 23.44 -9.08
CA LEU A 428 14.17 24.09 -8.24
C LEU A 428 14.83 24.94 -7.15
N SER A 429 14.33 26.15 -7.01
CA SER A 429 14.72 27.01 -5.87
C SER A 429 13.92 26.66 -4.62
N ILE A 430 14.48 26.93 -3.45
CA ILE A 430 13.78 26.70 -2.16
C ILE A 430 12.42 27.42 -2.11
N PRO A 431 12.26 28.70 -2.54
CA PRO A 431 10.96 29.36 -2.54
C PRO A 431 9.92 28.70 -3.46
N GLU A 432 10.33 28.23 -4.65
CA GLU A 432 9.43 27.49 -5.57
C GLU A 432 8.97 26.20 -4.93
N PHE A 433 9.89 25.45 -4.31
CA PHE A 433 9.56 24.18 -3.65
C PHE A 433 8.64 24.40 -2.43
N THR A 434 8.99 25.32 -1.52
CA THR A 434 8.21 25.57 -0.29
C THR A 434 6.81 26.10 -0.59
N SER A 435 6.63 26.87 -1.68
CA SER A 435 5.31 27.31 -2.14
C SER A 435 4.43 26.13 -2.57
N GLY A 436 4.94 25.28 -3.48
CA GLY A 436 4.23 24.07 -3.92
C GLY A 436 3.97 23.09 -2.77
N PHE A 437 4.93 22.91 -1.88
CA PHE A 437 4.81 22.05 -0.71
C PHE A 437 3.76 22.55 0.29
N SER A 438 3.71 23.89 0.55
CA SER A 438 2.66 24.50 1.36
C SER A 438 1.26 24.24 0.80
N ALA A 439 1.08 24.40 -0.51
CA ALA A 439 -0.20 24.15 -1.16
C ALA A 439 -0.59 22.65 -1.06
N ALA A 440 0.36 21.75 -1.28
CA ALA A 440 0.16 20.32 -1.12
C ALA A 440 -0.26 19.95 0.32
N LEU A 441 0.37 20.56 1.34
CA LEU A 441 0.00 20.34 2.75
C LEU A 441 -1.40 20.84 3.07
N LEU A 442 -1.82 22.01 2.52
CA LEU A 442 -3.19 22.50 2.67
C LEU A 442 -4.20 21.52 2.05
N LEU A 443 -3.91 20.99 0.87
CA LEU A 443 -4.74 19.95 0.26
C LEU A 443 -4.81 18.70 1.15
N ALA A 444 -3.67 18.26 1.71
CA ALA A 444 -3.63 17.12 2.65
C ALA A 444 -4.46 17.37 3.90
N ILE A 445 -4.42 18.57 4.47
CA ILE A 445 -5.22 18.94 5.63
C ILE A 445 -6.72 18.86 5.29
N VAL A 446 -7.14 19.40 4.14
CA VAL A 446 -8.55 19.35 3.71
C VAL A 446 -9.01 17.89 3.55
N ILE A 447 -8.25 17.06 2.83
CA ILE A 447 -8.59 15.64 2.66
C ILE A 447 -8.62 14.92 4.01
N SER A 448 -7.64 15.18 4.88
CA SER A 448 -7.59 14.59 6.22
C SER A 448 -8.80 14.99 7.09
N MET A 449 -9.26 16.23 7.00
CA MET A 449 -10.48 16.67 7.70
C MET A 449 -11.73 15.94 7.19
N ILE A 450 -11.82 15.72 5.87
CA ILE A 450 -12.90 14.91 5.29
C ILE A 450 -12.87 13.49 5.86
N THR A 451 -11.67 12.87 5.98
CA THR A 451 -11.56 11.52 6.57
C THR A 451 -11.99 11.49 8.04
N VAL A 452 -11.69 12.53 8.82
CA VAL A 452 -12.19 12.67 10.20
C VAL A 452 -13.71 12.68 10.23
N LEU A 453 -14.34 13.53 9.42
CA LEU A 453 -15.80 13.63 9.36
C LEU A 453 -16.45 12.30 8.97
N MET A 454 -15.91 11.63 7.94
CA MET A 454 -16.40 10.33 7.47
C MET A 454 -16.23 9.24 8.55
N SER A 455 -15.06 9.16 9.19
CA SER A 455 -14.80 8.19 10.25
C SER A 455 -15.68 8.42 11.50
N PHE A 456 -16.02 9.69 11.78
CA PHE A 456 -16.90 10.06 12.87
C PHE A 456 -18.37 9.77 12.56
N ALA A 457 -18.81 9.94 11.31
CA ALA A 457 -20.22 9.78 10.91
C ALA A 457 -20.71 8.32 11.04
N VAL A 458 -19.83 7.34 10.88
CA VAL A 458 -20.21 5.91 10.95
C VAL A 458 -20.00 5.37 12.35
N LYS A 459 -21.07 4.86 12.98
CA LYS A 459 -21.00 4.12 14.24
C LYS A 459 -20.44 2.71 14.01
N ASP A 460 -19.81 2.13 15.04
CA ASP A 460 -19.49 0.70 14.99
C ASP A 460 -20.82 -0.07 14.90
N SER A 461 -20.86 -1.14 14.08
CA SER A 461 -21.95 -2.10 14.16
C SER A 461 -21.95 -2.66 15.60
N ASP A 462 -23.13 -2.87 16.21
CA ASP A 462 -23.23 -3.52 17.50
C ASP A 462 -22.50 -4.88 17.36
N THR A 463 -21.23 -4.90 17.76
CA THR A 463 -20.41 -6.10 17.74
C THR A 463 -21.02 -7.03 18.77
N VAL A 464 -21.68 -8.08 18.32
CA VAL A 464 -21.93 -9.25 19.16
C VAL A 464 -20.56 -9.65 19.70
N PRO A 465 -20.31 -9.57 21.02
CA PRO A 465 -19.06 -10.08 21.58
C PRO A 465 -18.88 -11.47 21.03
N LEU A 466 -17.69 -11.80 20.50
CA LEU A 466 -17.32 -13.19 20.28
C LEU A 466 -17.53 -13.89 21.62
N GLU A 467 -18.66 -14.59 21.78
CA GLU A 467 -18.88 -15.45 22.90
C GLU A 467 -17.66 -16.36 22.96
N ALA A 468 -16.89 -16.20 24.02
CA ALA A 468 -15.85 -17.15 24.33
C ALA A 468 -16.55 -18.52 24.31
N ASP A 469 -16.09 -19.39 23.40
CA ASP A 469 -16.63 -20.73 23.22
C ASP A 469 -16.52 -21.48 24.56
N THR A 470 -17.55 -21.31 25.38
CA THR A 470 -17.71 -21.98 26.69
C THR A 470 -18.20 -23.43 26.53
N SER A 471 -18.16 -23.97 25.30
CA SER A 471 -18.59 -25.33 25.03
C SER A 471 -17.61 -26.41 25.51
N GLU A 472 -16.40 -26.04 26.00
CA GLU A 472 -15.44 -27.04 26.53
C GLU A 472 -15.59 -27.36 28.03
N THR A 473 -16.47 -26.69 28.75
CA THR A 473 -16.60 -26.96 30.22
C THR A 473 -17.80 -27.81 30.64
N ASP A 474 -18.71 -28.12 29.73
CA ASP A 474 -19.93 -28.88 30.11
C ASP A 474 -19.86 -30.39 29.87
N ASP A 475 -18.87 -30.88 29.14
CA ASP A 475 -18.71 -32.34 28.91
C ASP A 475 -17.96 -33.06 30.05
N ARG A 476 -17.40 -32.35 31.05
CA ARG A 476 -16.77 -32.94 32.23
C ARG A 476 -17.73 -33.16 33.42
N LYS A 477 -18.98 -32.73 33.29
CA LYS A 477 -20.00 -32.91 34.35
C LYS A 477 -21.04 -34.00 34.08
N ARG A 478 -20.92 -34.72 32.95
CA ARG A 478 -21.86 -35.84 32.62
C ARG A 478 -21.25 -37.22 32.72
N THR A 479 -20.06 -37.37 33.29
CA THR A 479 -19.46 -38.67 33.63
C THR A 479 -18.98 -38.66 35.07
N VAL A 480 -19.92 -38.68 36.00
CA VAL A 480 -19.83 -39.26 37.33
C VAL A 480 -21.18 -39.92 37.65
#